data_d8b6f793e001a9910afb0c5287835269
#
_entry.id   d8b6f793e001a9910afb0c5287835269
#
_cell.length_a   1.000
_cell.length_b   1.000
_cell.length_c   1.000
_cell.angle_alpha   90.00
_cell.angle_beta   90.00
_cell.angle_gamma   90.00
#
_symmetry.space_group_name_H-M   'P 1'
#
loop_
_entity.id
_entity.type
_entity.pdbx_description
1 polymer ?
#
loop_
_entity_poly.entity_id
_entity_poly.type
_entity_poly.pdbx_seq_one_letter_code
_entity_poly.pdbx_strand_id
1 'polypeptide(L)'
;AIVPKLLKFTLPVLVAISGVCLLWCSLREKTNNSKKETSKYEEELPTADRSKLTERQKKILQEEGLPTELNKLTQSQKIYIAVIEDALLYLDKQYEGVSFDFHTLRPASIMGKQELRFIPTGFDKEDKRNFVTVVKERDGSGYSDNYMLIPVRESMENVIKSYMEDYFSKGDVKIYLRPGSTEIEYGDVINETTVIGKVQSRAAVFLPSDICPEDKFNTFIDDCLKWTNDNDIQCGYRFTTVDRENYEKISQCNYTEFYYSRYIVNDALK
;
A
#
# COMPACT_ATOMS: atom_id res chain seq x y z
N ALA A 1 12.27 37.25 28.91
CA ALA A 1 12.77 36.99 27.55
C ALA A 1 12.12 35.75 27.03
N ILE A 2 11.14 35.95 26.14
CA ILE A 2 10.38 34.84 25.51
C ILE A 2 11.04 34.60 24.15
N VAL A 3 11.70 33.43 24.00
CA VAL A 3 12.22 32.97 22.71
C VAL A 3 11.14 32.13 22.04
N PRO A 4 10.75 32.42 20.80
CA PRO A 4 9.64 31.72 20.15
C PRO A 4 10.03 30.28 19.76
N LYS A 5 9.15 29.33 20.10
CA LYS A 5 9.23 27.89 19.80
C LYS A 5 8.97 27.52 18.31
N LEU A 6 9.08 28.46 17.39
CA LEU A 6 8.65 28.27 15.99
C LEU A 6 9.73 27.80 15.02
N LEU A 7 10.96 27.51 15.47
CA LEU A 7 12.07 27.20 14.55
C LEU A 7 12.48 25.71 14.49
N LYS A 8 11.73 24.80 15.13
CA LYS A 8 12.12 23.39 15.20
C LYS A 8 11.43 22.45 14.20
N PHE A 9 10.43 22.90 13.46
CA PHE A 9 9.68 22.04 12.54
C PHE A 9 9.99 22.22 11.04
N THR A 10 10.71 23.25 10.65
CA THR A 10 10.99 23.51 9.23
C THR A 10 12.30 22.90 8.70
N LEU A 11 13.22 22.51 9.57
CA LEU A 11 14.54 22.00 9.16
C LEU A 11 14.52 20.56 8.58
N PRO A 12 13.76 19.58 9.13
CA PRO A 12 13.79 18.23 8.59
C PRO A 12 13.09 18.10 7.22
N VAL A 13 12.08 18.90 6.92
CA VAL A 13 11.36 18.85 5.63
C VAL A 13 12.22 19.45 4.51
N LEU A 14 12.93 20.55 4.76
CA LEU A 14 13.83 21.15 3.79
C LEU A 14 15.05 20.27 3.47
N VAL A 15 15.56 19.52 4.45
CA VAL A 15 16.68 18.59 4.24
C VAL A 15 16.24 17.35 3.43
N ALA A 16 15.01 16.88 3.60
CA ALA A 16 14.49 15.75 2.81
C ALA A 16 14.29 16.14 1.33
N ILE A 17 13.77 17.33 1.05
CA ILE A 17 13.55 17.83 -0.32
C ILE A 17 14.90 18.13 -1.00
N SER A 18 15.86 18.73 -0.30
CA SER A 18 17.18 19.01 -0.86
C SER A 18 18.03 17.73 -1.06
N GLY A 19 17.88 16.70 -0.21
CA GLY A 19 18.56 15.43 -0.37
C GLY A 19 18.13 14.66 -1.61
N VAL A 20 16.86 14.66 -1.95
CA VAL A 20 16.32 14.02 -3.16
C VAL A 20 16.76 14.76 -4.42
N CYS A 21 16.78 16.09 -4.42
CA CYS A 21 17.27 16.89 -5.54
C CYS A 21 18.79 16.76 -5.77
N LEU A 22 19.60 16.69 -4.70
CA LEU A 22 21.07 16.60 -4.81
C LEU A 22 21.53 15.22 -5.31
N LEU A 23 20.86 14.13 -4.91
CA LEU A 23 21.12 12.78 -5.46
C LEU A 23 20.79 12.69 -6.96
N TRP A 24 19.78 13.40 -7.42
CA TRP A 24 19.40 13.46 -8.84
C TRP A 24 20.36 14.32 -9.67
N CYS A 25 20.89 15.38 -9.11
CA CYS A 25 21.86 16.24 -9.80
C CYS A 25 23.25 15.57 -9.92
N SER A 26 23.71 14.84 -8.90
CA SER A 26 25.02 14.16 -8.95
C SER A 26 25.07 12.95 -9.90
N LEU A 27 23.92 12.32 -10.20
CA LEU A 27 23.83 11.29 -11.23
C LEU A 27 23.87 11.84 -12.66
N ARG A 28 23.55 13.12 -12.85
CA ARG A 28 23.51 13.76 -14.18
C ARG A 28 24.89 14.10 -14.74
N GLU A 29 25.89 14.31 -13.90
CA GLU A 29 27.25 14.64 -14.37
C GLU A 29 28.03 13.43 -14.89
N LYS A 30 27.65 12.19 -14.55
CA LYS A 30 28.34 10.96 -15.02
C LYS A 30 27.74 10.35 -16.29
N THR A 31 26.59 10.84 -16.80
CA THR A 31 25.89 10.21 -17.95
C THR A 31 25.91 11.02 -19.24
N ASN A 32 26.85 11.95 -19.40
CA ASN A 32 27.00 12.71 -20.67
C ASN A 32 27.52 11.89 -21.86
N ASN A 33 27.71 10.56 -21.74
CA ASN A 33 28.15 9.69 -22.81
C ASN A 33 27.15 8.66 -23.35
N SER A 34 25.85 8.71 -22.92
CA SER A 34 24.82 7.83 -23.50
C SER A 34 23.66 8.61 -24.15
N LYS A 35 24.01 9.51 -25.06
CA LYS A 35 23.02 10.32 -25.80
C LYS A 35 22.24 9.56 -26.88
N LYS A 36 22.26 8.22 -26.92
CA LYS A 36 21.66 7.44 -28.02
C LYS A 36 20.51 6.50 -27.62
N GLU A 37 20.20 6.33 -26.34
CA GLU A 37 19.14 5.40 -25.91
C GLU A 37 17.85 6.05 -25.34
N THR A 38 17.84 7.35 -25.09
CA THR A 38 16.68 8.04 -24.49
C THR A 38 15.56 8.38 -25.48
N SER A 39 15.75 8.19 -26.79
CA SER A 39 14.73 8.59 -27.77
C SER A 39 13.71 7.50 -28.14
N LYS A 40 13.85 6.28 -27.62
CA LYS A 40 12.99 5.15 -27.99
C LYS A 40 11.81 4.92 -27.03
N TYR A 41 11.80 5.58 -25.87
CA TYR A 41 10.80 5.38 -24.81
C TYR A 41 9.72 6.48 -24.74
N GLU A 42 9.72 7.42 -25.67
CA GLU A 42 8.78 8.54 -25.67
C GLU A 42 7.51 8.29 -26.52
N GLU A 43 7.40 7.15 -27.22
CA GLU A 43 6.45 7.02 -28.34
C GLU A 43 5.13 6.29 -28.07
N GLU A 44 4.83 5.73 -26.90
CA GLU A 44 3.64 4.86 -26.71
C GLU A 44 2.70 5.18 -25.54
N LEU A 45 2.84 6.31 -24.85
CA LEU A 45 1.83 6.74 -23.87
C LEU A 45 0.96 7.84 -24.50
N PRO A 46 -0.39 7.82 -24.26
CA PRO A 46 -1.22 8.93 -24.68
C PRO A 46 -0.64 10.19 -24.05
N THR A 47 -0.04 11.03 -24.87
CA THR A 47 0.53 12.29 -24.46
C THR A 47 -0.60 13.18 -24.00
N ALA A 48 -0.86 13.19 -22.67
CA ALA A 48 -1.61 14.26 -22.05
C ALA A 48 -1.01 15.58 -22.56
N ASP A 49 -1.84 16.55 -22.92
CA ASP A 49 -1.39 17.85 -23.41
C ASP A 49 -0.46 18.49 -22.36
N ARG A 50 0.84 18.31 -22.56
CA ARG A 50 1.89 18.79 -21.63
C ARG A 50 2.01 20.33 -21.64
N SER A 51 1.19 21.01 -22.44
CA SER A 51 1.16 22.49 -22.51
C SER A 51 0.40 23.11 -21.36
N LYS A 52 -0.46 22.34 -20.66
CA LYS A 52 -1.29 22.83 -19.53
C LYS A 52 -1.33 21.79 -18.42
N LEU A 53 -1.45 22.26 -17.18
CA LEU A 53 -1.74 21.39 -16.05
C LEU A 53 -3.23 21.04 -16.01
N THR A 54 -3.55 19.77 -15.79
CA THR A 54 -4.91 19.32 -15.48
C THR A 54 -5.35 19.82 -14.10
N GLU A 55 -6.64 19.84 -13.80
CA GLU A 55 -7.12 20.23 -12.46
C GLU A 55 -6.61 19.24 -11.39
N ARG A 56 -6.50 17.97 -11.73
CA ARG A 56 -5.93 16.93 -10.85
C ARG A 56 -4.45 17.22 -10.54
N GLN A 57 -3.66 17.56 -11.54
CA GLN A 57 -2.26 17.97 -11.34
C GLN A 57 -2.13 19.22 -10.48
N LYS A 58 -2.98 20.23 -10.68
CA LYS A 58 -3.00 21.45 -9.85
C LYS A 58 -3.32 21.12 -8.39
N LYS A 59 -4.31 20.24 -8.15
CA LYS A 59 -4.66 19.78 -6.79
C LYS A 59 -3.47 19.12 -6.11
N ILE A 60 -2.78 18.18 -6.78
CA ILE A 60 -1.59 17.49 -6.25
C ILE A 60 -0.48 18.48 -5.94
N LEU A 61 -0.18 19.40 -6.86
CA LEU A 61 0.84 20.43 -6.65
C LEU A 61 0.50 21.33 -5.46
N GLN A 62 -0.76 21.69 -5.28
CA GLN A 62 -1.22 22.51 -4.15
C GLN A 62 -1.07 21.76 -2.82
N GLU A 63 -1.42 20.48 -2.77
CA GLU A 63 -1.26 19.62 -1.58
C GLU A 63 0.21 19.46 -1.20
N GLU A 64 1.11 19.42 -2.19
CA GLU A 64 2.57 19.40 -2.00
C GLU A 64 3.20 20.79 -1.72
N GLY A 65 2.41 21.85 -1.66
CA GLY A 65 2.89 23.22 -1.45
C GLY A 65 3.72 23.78 -2.62
N LEU A 66 3.49 23.26 -3.84
CA LEU A 66 4.19 23.66 -5.07
C LEU A 66 3.35 24.63 -5.91
N PRO A 67 3.98 25.43 -6.81
CA PRO A 67 3.25 26.29 -7.72
C PRO A 67 2.28 25.51 -8.62
N THR A 68 1.07 26.06 -8.83
CA THR A 68 0.04 25.45 -9.70
C THR A 68 0.05 26.00 -11.13
N GLU A 69 1.07 26.78 -11.48
CA GLU A 69 1.26 27.35 -12.82
C GLU A 69 2.47 26.70 -13.48
N LEU A 70 2.28 26.14 -14.67
CA LEU A 70 3.31 25.37 -15.37
C LEU A 70 4.62 26.13 -15.60
N ASN A 71 4.52 27.45 -15.87
CA ASN A 71 5.68 28.31 -16.09
C ASN A 71 6.48 28.62 -14.81
N LYS A 72 5.89 28.41 -13.63
CA LYS A 72 6.56 28.59 -12.32
C LYS A 72 7.21 27.29 -11.82
N LEU A 73 6.94 26.16 -12.47
CA LEU A 73 7.53 24.88 -12.12
C LEU A 73 8.95 24.73 -12.69
N THR A 74 9.85 24.20 -11.88
CA THR A 74 11.17 23.73 -12.34
C THR A 74 11.00 22.52 -13.26
N GLN A 75 12.05 22.20 -14.05
CA GLN A 75 12.01 21.04 -14.94
C GLN A 75 11.79 19.73 -14.17
N SER A 76 12.38 19.58 -12.97
CA SER A 76 12.18 18.39 -12.14
C SER A 76 10.74 18.28 -11.63
N GLN A 77 10.10 19.38 -11.26
CA GLN A 77 8.69 19.41 -10.85
C GLN A 77 7.75 19.10 -12.02
N LYS A 78 8.07 19.55 -13.23
CA LYS A 78 7.31 19.17 -14.43
C LYS A 78 7.37 17.68 -14.73
N ILE A 79 8.56 17.07 -14.60
CA ILE A 79 8.73 15.63 -14.76
C ILE A 79 7.97 14.88 -13.65
N TYR A 80 8.10 15.33 -12.41
CA TYR A 80 7.41 14.75 -11.26
C TYR A 80 5.89 14.67 -11.46
N ILE A 81 5.26 15.80 -11.79
CA ILE A 81 3.81 15.84 -11.97
C ILE A 81 3.34 15.09 -13.23
N ALA A 82 4.16 15.05 -14.28
CA ALA A 82 3.87 14.27 -15.48
C ALA A 82 3.87 12.77 -15.21
N VAL A 83 4.85 12.27 -14.45
CA VAL A 83 4.92 10.84 -14.06
C VAL A 83 3.73 10.42 -13.21
N ILE A 84 3.28 11.28 -12.29
CA ILE A 84 2.09 11.00 -11.48
C ILE A 84 0.84 10.94 -12.36
N GLU A 85 0.69 11.89 -13.28
CA GLU A 85 -0.44 11.93 -14.21
C GLU A 85 -0.48 10.70 -15.12
N ASP A 86 0.67 10.28 -15.67
CA ASP A 86 0.76 9.08 -16.51
C ASP A 86 0.28 7.83 -15.75
N ALA A 87 0.67 7.68 -14.48
CA ALA A 87 0.24 6.56 -13.65
C ALA A 87 -1.27 6.64 -13.31
N LEU A 88 -1.80 7.85 -13.09
CA LEU A 88 -3.23 8.06 -12.86
C LEU A 88 -4.07 7.74 -14.11
N LEU A 89 -3.60 8.15 -15.29
CA LEU A 89 -4.24 7.80 -16.56
C LEU A 89 -4.24 6.29 -16.82
N TYR A 90 -3.15 5.62 -16.43
CA TYR A 90 -3.12 4.15 -16.45
C TYR A 90 -4.20 3.55 -15.55
N LEU A 91 -4.30 3.99 -14.29
CA LEU A 91 -5.31 3.50 -13.34
C LEU A 91 -6.75 3.81 -13.82
N ASP A 92 -7.00 5.02 -14.31
CA ASP A 92 -8.30 5.42 -14.87
C ASP A 92 -8.74 4.51 -16.04
N LYS A 93 -7.78 4.10 -16.86
CA LYS A 93 -8.03 3.19 -17.99
C LYS A 93 -8.29 1.76 -17.53
N GLN A 94 -7.61 1.28 -16.49
CA GLN A 94 -7.76 -0.07 -15.99
C GLN A 94 -9.03 -0.23 -15.13
N TYR A 95 -9.43 0.80 -14.39
CA TYR A 95 -10.45 0.74 -13.36
C TYR A 95 -11.50 1.83 -13.54
N GLU A 96 -12.36 1.66 -14.58
CA GLU A 96 -13.41 2.62 -14.91
C GLU A 96 -14.34 2.88 -13.71
N GLY A 97 -14.55 4.14 -13.38
CA GLY A 97 -15.40 4.56 -12.25
C GLY A 97 -14.72 4.57 -10.89
N VAL A 98 -13.47 4.13 -10.78
CA VAL A 98 -12.67 4.25 -9.56
C VAL A 98 -11.80 5.50 -9.65
N SER A 99 -11.83 6.32 -8.60
CA SER A 99 -10.95 7.50 -8.47
C SER A 99 -9.83 7.22 -7.49
N PHE A 100 -8.65 7.80 -7.74
CA PHE A 100 -7.46 7.59 -6.93
C PHE A 100 -6.86 8.93 -6.49
N ASP A 101 -6.56 9.06 -5.20
CA ASP A 101 -5.77 10.15 -4.64
C ASP A 101 -4.29 9.77 -4.62
N PHE A 102 -3.42 10.68 -5.05
CA PHE A 102 -1.98 10.50 -4.98
C PHE A 102 -1.52 10.52 -3.52
N HIS A 103 -0.60 9.62 -3.16
CA HIS A 103 -0.03 9.57 -1.82
C HIS A 103 1.48 9.85 -1.81
N THR A 104 2.28 9.13 -2.61
CA THR A 104 3.73 9.35 -2.66
C THR A 104 4.38 8.71 -3.89
N LEU A 105 5.54 9.26 -4.27
CA LEU A 105 6.40 8.71 -5.32
C LEU A 105 7.74 8.32 -4.70
N ARG A 106 8.13 7.06 -4.92
CA ARG A 106 9.49 6.56 -4.65
C ARG A 106 10.24 6.50 -5.97
N PRO A 107 11.30 7.30 -6.17
CA PRO A 107 12.07 7.28 -7.40
C PRO A 107 12.77 5.93 -7.60
N ALA A 108 13.05 5.59 -8.85
CA ALA A 108 13.85 4.42 -9.17
C ALA A 108 15.26 4.53 -8.55
N SER A 109 15.78 3.40 -8.09
CA SER A 109 17.14 3.27 -7.57
C SER A 109 17.87 2.15 -8.29
N ILE A 110 19.16 1.97 -8.00
CA ILE A 110 19.94 0.85 -8.55
C ILE A 110 19.29 -0.50 -8.19
N MET A 111 18.68 -0.60 -7.01
CA MET A 111 18.07 -1.82 -6.46
C MET A 111 16.55 -1.90 -6.62
N GLY A 112 15.88 -0.80 -7.02
CA GLY A 112 14.42 -0.74 -7.05
C GLY A 112 13.85 -0.06 -8.28
N LYS A 113 12.64 -0.48 -8.68
CA LYS A 113 11.83 0.18 -9.72
C LYS A 113 11.27 1.50 -9.19
N GLN A 114 10.78 2.35 -10.08
CA GLN A 114 9.98 3.51 -9.69
C GLN A 114 8.62 3.03 -9.20
N GLU A 115 8.23 3.46 -8.01
CA GLU A 115 6.94 3.11 -7.38
C GLU A 115 6.16 4.37 -7.09
N LEU A 116 4.90 4.40 -7.50
CA LEU A 116 3.93 5.43 -7.11
C LEU A 116 2.88 4.78 -6.22
N ARG A 117 2.46 5.48 -5.19
CA ARG A 117 1.39 5.01 -4.31
C ARG A 117 0.21 5.93 -4.39
N PHE A 118 -0.94 5.31 -4.52
CA PHE A 118 -2.24 5.94 -4.57
C PHE A 118 -3.17 5.31 -3.53
N ILE A 119 -4.25 5.99 -3.23
CA ILE A 119 -5.31 5.47 -2.36
C ILE A 119 -6.62 5.65 -3.10
N PRO A 120 -7.47 4.62 -3.21
CA PRO A 120 -8.81 4.80 -3.78
C PRO A 120 -9.57 5.86 -2.98
N THR A 121 -10.20 6.79 -3.67
CA THR A 121 -10.90 7.91 -3.02
C THR A 121 -11.97 7.39 -2.07
N GLY A 122 -11.98 7.92 -0.85
CA GLY A 122 -12.89 7.51 0.22
C GLY A 122 -12.36 6.42 1.15
N PHE A 123 -11.19 5.82 0.84
CA PHE A 123 -10.55 4.86 1.74
C PHE A 123 -9.71 5.56 2.82
N ASP A 124 -9.57 4.88 3.96
CA ASP A 124 -8.74 5.34 5.08
C ASP A 124 -7.26 5.43 4.67
N LYS A 125 -6.69 6.63 4.76
CA LYS A 125 -5.30 6.93 4.40
C LYS A 125 -4.29 6.41 5.44
N GLU A 126 -4.73 6.15 6.65
CA GLU A 126 -3.88 5.60 7.71
C GLU A 126 -3.74 4.07 7.61
N ASP A 127 -4.68 3.40 6.97
CA ASP A 127 -4.58 1.97 6.69
C ASP A 127 -3.68 1.72 5.47
N LYS A 128 -2.43 1.35 5.72
CA LYS A 128 -1.43 1.06 4.68
C LYS A 128 -1.84 -0.09 3.73
N ARG A 129 -2.85 -0.89 4.08
CA ARG A 129 -3.40 -1.95 3.22
C ARG A 129 -4.24 -1.38 2.07
N ASN A 130 -4.60 -0.09 2.15
CA ASN A 130 -5.33 0.63 1.10
C ASN A 130 -4.41 1.25 0.04
N PHE A 131 -3.09 1.06 0.15
CA PHE A 131 -2.17 1.62 -0.84
C PHE A 131 -2.15 0.78 -2.11
N VAL A 132 -2.52 1.42 -3.21
CA VAL A 132 -2.30 0.94 -4.56
C VAL A 132 -0.88 1.33 -4.97
N THR A 133 -0.04 0.35 -5.19
CA THR A 133 1.33 0.57 -5.68
C THR A 133 1.34 0.37 -7.19
N VAL A 134 1.65 1.43 -7.93
CA VAL A 134 1.85 1.39 -9.37
C VAL A 134 3.36 1.39 -9.65
N VAL A 135 3.80 0.43 -10.43
CA VAL A 135 5.22 0.24 -10.78
C VAL A 135 5.39 0.42 -12.28
N LYS A 136 6.33 1.28 -12.67
CA LYS A 136 6.74 1.38 -14.08
C LYS A 136 7.71 0.26 -14.42
N GLU A 137 7.36 -0.56 -15.41
CA GLU A 137 8.19 -1.67 -15.83
C GLU A 137 9.46 -1.19 -16.57
N ARG A 138 10.59 -1.85 -16.32
CA ARG A 138 11.89 -1.45 -16.89
C ARG A 138 12.05 -1.80 -18.37
N ASP A 139 11.33 -2.81 -18.82
CA ASP A 139 11.34 -3.31 -20.19
C ASP A 139 10.48 -2.49 -21.15
N GLY A 140 9.80 -1.44 -20.63
CA GLY A 140 8.91 -0.61 -21.42
C GLY A 140 7.52 -1.20 -21.63
N SER A 141 7.17 -2.34 -20.99
CA SER A 141 5.84 -2.95 -21.10
C SER A 141 4.72 -2.12 -20.46
N GLY A 142 5.04 -0.97 -19.85
CA GLY A 142 4.07 -0.05 -19.28
C GLY A 142 4.08 -0.03 -17.75
N TYR A 143 2.90 -0.11 -17.14
CA TYR A 143 2.71 -0.11 -15.69
C TYR A 143 2.08 -1.42 -15.23
N SER A 144 2.40 -1.80 -13.99
CA SER A 144 1.69 -2.83 -13.23
C SER A 144 1.22 -2.24 -11.89
N ASP A 145 0.18 -2.80 -11.31
CA ASP A 145 -0.36 -2.36 -10.02
C ASP A 145 -0.90 -3.52 -9.18
N ASN A 146 -1.36 -3.20 -7.98
CA ASN A 146 -1.93 -4.15 -7.05
C ASN A 146 -3.34 -3.75 -6.56
N TYR A 147 -4.09 -2.94 -7.31
CA TYR A 147 -5.41 -2.45 -6.88
C TYR A 147 -6.36 -3.59 -6.53
N MET A 148 -6.40 -4.66 -7.33
CA MET A 148 -7.32 -5.78 -7.11
C MET A 148 -7.15 -6.48 -5.76
N LEU A 149 -5.99 -6.32 -5.10
CA LEU A 149 -5.79 -6.83 -3.74
C LEU A 149 -6.64 -6.11 -2.68
N ILE A 150 -7.15 -4.90 -2.98
CA ILE A 150 -7.97 -4.13 -2.04
C ILE A 150 -9.41 -4.66 -1.98
N PRO A 151 -10.16 -4.76 -3.10
CA PRO A 151 -11.54 -5.23 -3.04
C PRO A 151 -11.67 -6.70 -2.63
N VAL A 152 -10.71 -7.57 -2.94
CA VAL A 152 -10.77 -8.99 -2.53
C VAL A 152 -10.47 -9.21 -1.05
N ARG A 153 -9.82 -8.23 -0.40
CA ARG A 153 -9.39 -8.34 1.00
C ARG A 153 -10.57 -8.53 1.95
N GLU A 154 -11.60 -7.71 1.83
CA GLU A 154 -12.75 -7.75 2.75
C GLU A 154 -13.47 -9.10 2.68
N SER A 155 -13.74 -9.59 1.48
CA SER A 155 -14.38 -10.89 1.28
C SER A 155 -13.53 -12.03 1.84
N MET A 156 -12.21 -11.98 1.67
CA MET A 156 -11.32 -12.99 2.21
C MET A 156 -11.17 -12.89 3.74
N GLU A 157 -11.15 -11.67 4.30
CA GLU A 157 -11.19 -11.46 5.76
C GLU A 157 -12.48 -12.06 6.35
N ASN A 158 -13.63 -11.85 5.71
CA ASN A 158 -14.91 -12.39 6.15
C ASN A 158 -14.93 -13.93 6.15
N VAL A 159 -14.39 -14.57 5.12
CA VAL A 159 -14.28 -16.05 5.08
C VAL A 159 -13.52 -16.57 6.29
N ILE A 160 -12.35 -16.03 6.56
CA ILE A 160 -11.49 -16.48 7.66
C ILE A 160 -12.12 -16.12 9.01
N LYS A 161 -12.69 -14.92 9.11
CA LYS A 161 -13.31 -14.42 10.33
C LYS A 161 -14.52 -15.24 10.74
N SER A 162 -15.38 -15.62 9.80
CA SER A 162 -16.54 -16.48 10.06
C SER A 162 -16.12 -17.79 10.74
N TYR A 163 -15.10 -18.47 10.22
CA TYR A 163 -14.59 -19.71 10.83
C TYR A 163 -14.08 -19.47 12.27
N MET A 164 -13.33 -18.38 12.48
CA MET A 164 -12.74 -18.10 13.79
C MET A 164 -13.78 -17.66 14.82
N GLU A 165 -14.83 -16.96 14.39
CA GLU A 165 -15.96 -16.55 15.26
C GLU A 165 -16.86 -17.74 15.63
N ASP A 166 -16.88 -18.82 14.85
CA ASP A 166 -17.50 -20.08 15.25
C ASP A 166 -16.72 -20.79 16.35
N TYR A 167 -15.40 -20.62 16.38
CA TYR A 167 -14.49 -21.19 17.38
C TYR A 167 -14.44 -20.34 18.67
N PHE A 168 -14.48 -19.03 18.53
CA PHE A 168 -14.49 -18.02 19.60
C PHE A 168 -15.78 -17.21 19.53
N SER A 169 -16.05 -16.39 20.55
CA SER A 169 -17.19 -15.48 20.51
C SER A 169 -16.95 -14.34 19.52
N LYS A 170 -18.03 -13.83 18.93
CA LYS A 170 -17.99 -12.67 18.06
C LYS A 170 -17.35 -11.47 18.77
N GLY A 171 -16.38 -10.86 18.12
CA GLY A 171 -15.64 -9.73 18.66
C GLY A 171 -14.38 -10.11 19.45
N ASP A 172 -14.17 -11.39 19.76
CA ASP A 172 -12.96 -11.88 20.44
C ASP A 172 -11.84 -12.28 19.47
N VAL A 173 -11.99 -12.01 18.18
CA VAL A 173 -10.97 -12.23 17.16
C VAL A 173 -10.79 -10.97 16.34
N LYS A 174 -9.55 -10.49 16.23
CA LYS A 174 -9.16 -9.44 15.27
C LYS A 174 -8.30 -10.05 14.18
N ILE A 175 -8.68 -9.82 12.93
CA ILE A 175 -7.98 -10.34 11.76
C ILE A 175 -7.62 -9.16 10.87
N TYR A 176 -6.37 -9.16 10.42
CA TYR A 176 -5.85 -8.17 9.48
C TYR A 176 -5.18 -8.89 8.32
N LEU A 177 -5.90 -8.96 7.19
CA LEU A 177 -5.44 -9.65 6.00
C LEU A 177 -4.60 -8.75 5.10
N ARG A 178 -3.59 -9.34 4.49
CA ARG A 178 -2.81 -8.76 3.38
C ARG A 178 -2.79 -9.74 2.22
N PRO A 179 -3.62 -9.53 1.21
CA PRO A 179 -3.49 -10.29 -0.02
C PRO A 179 -2.12 -10.03 -0.66
N GLY A 180 -1.51 -11.09 -1.19
CA GLY A 180 -0.24 -11.01 -1.91
C GLY A 180 -0.42 -11.09 -3.42
N SER A 181 -1.42 -11.88 -3.87
CA SER A 181 -1.82 -11.99 -5.27
C SER A 181 -3.28 -12.45 -5.36
N THR A 182 -3.88 -12.22 -6.53
CA THR A 182 -5.23 -12.70 -6.86
C THR A 182 -5.32 -13.05 -8.34
N GLU A 183 -6.15 -14.04 -8.67
CA GLU A 183 -6.57 -14.37 -10.03
C GLU A 183 -7.91 -13.71 -10.41
N ILE A 184 -8.46 -12.88 -9.51
CA ILE A 184 -9.71 -12.14 -9.74
C ILE A 184 -9.38 -10.87 -10.50
N GLU A 185 -10.07 -10.65 -11.61
CA GLU A 185 -9.89 -9.49 -12.47
C GLU A 185 -10.92 -8.39 -12.16
N TYR A 186 -10.67 -7.18 -12.66
CA TYR A 186 -11.60 -6.07 -12.54
C TYR A 186 -12.89 -6.35 -13.35
N GLY A 187 -14.02 -6.18 -12.69
CA GLY A 187 -15.34 -6.51 -13.26
C GLY A 187 -15.88 -7.89 -12.86
N ASP A 188 -15.04 -8.75 -12.27
CA ASP A 188 -15.50 -9.99 -11.70
C ASP A 188 -16.36 -9.75 -10.44
N VAL A 189 -17.26 -10.70 -10.17
CA VAL A 189 -18.02 -10.71 -8.92
C VAL A 189 -17.10 -11.07 -7.77
N ILE A 190 -17.00 -10.19 -6.80
CA ILE A 190 -16.18 -10.40 -5.58
C ILE A 190 -17.12 -10.68 -4.40
N ASN A 191 -17.00 -11.88 -3.84
CA ASN A 191 -17.70 -12.31 -2.63
C ASN A 191 -16.92 -13.45 -1.95
N GLU A 192 -17.41 -13.91 -0.81
CA GLU A 192 -16.77 -14.94 0.01
C GLU A 192 -16.55 -16.27 -0.75
N THR A 193 -17.41 -16.63 -1.69
CA THR A 193 -17.25 -17.84 -2.50
C THR A 193 -16.22 -17.69 -3.60
N THR A 194 -16.20 -16.52 -4.26
CA THR A 194 -15.34 -16.31 -5.43
C THR A 194 -13.87 -16.06 -5.07
N VAL A 195 -13.55 -15.68 -3.83
CA VAL A 195 -12.17 -15.45 -3.37
C VAL A 195 -11.44 -16.74 -2.98
N ILE A 196 -12.18 -17.81 -2.66
CA ILE A 196 -11.62 -19.11 -2.27
C ILE A 196 -10.81 -19.70 -3.43
N GLY A 197 -9.60 -20.20 -3.16
CA GLY A 197 -8.69 -20.75 -4.15
C GLY A 197 -8.01 -19.72 -5.08
N LYS A 198 -8.51 -18.48 -5.12
CA LYS A 198 -8.04 -17.45 -6.06
C LYS A 198 -7.23 -16.32 -5.42
N VAL A 199 -7.19 -16.23 -4.09
CA VAL A 199 -6.48 -15.18 -3.36
C VAL A 199 -5.42 -15.79 -2.47
N GLN A 200 -4.15 -15.49 -2.75
CA GLN A 200 -3.05 -15.79 -1.84
C GLN A 200 -2.89 -14.67 -0.84
N SER A 201 -2.83 -14.98 0.44
CA SER A 201 -2.83 -13.97 1.49
C SER A 201 -1.97 -14.33 2.69
N ARG A 202 -1.81 -13.34 3.57
CA ARG A 202 -1.28 -13.51 4.93
C ARG A 202 -2.19 -12.82 5.91
N ALA A 203 -2.54 -13.50 6.99
CA ALA A 203 -3.40 -12.97 8.03
C ALA A 203 -2.63 -12.83 9.35
N ALA A 204 -2.79 -11.68 9.99
CA ALA A 204 -2.46 -11.50 11.40
C ALA A 204 -3.72 -11.72 12.21
N VAL A 205 -3.68 -12.66 13.14
CA VAL A 205 -4.79 -13.04 14.01
C VAL A 205 -4.41 -12.72 15.43
N PHE A 206 -5.22 -11.90 16.09
CA PHE A 206 -5.04 -11.53 17.49
C PHE A 206 -6.21 -12.03 18.32
N LEU A 207 -5.85 -12.63 19.45
CA LEU A 207 -6.79 -13.21 20.41
C LEU A 207 -6.46 -12.68 21.82
N PRO A 208 -7.45 -12.42 22.66
CA PRO A 208 -7.21 -12.17 24.07
C PRO A 208 -6.73 -13.44 24.78
N SER A 209 -5.69 -13.33 25.60
CA SER A 209 -5.09 -14.48 26.30
C SER A 209 -6.00 -15.11 27.37
N ASP A 210 -6.98 -14.35 27.85
CA ASP A 210 -7.98 -14.84 28.83
C ASP A 210 -9.00 -15.82 28.23
N ILE A 211 -9.25 -15.74 26.91
CA ILE A 211 -10.14 -16.68 26.20
C ILE A 211 -9.40 -17.76 25.43
N CYS A 212 -8.13 -17.53 25.15
CA CYS A 212 -7.24 -18.45 24.40
C CYS A 212 -5.94 -18.69 25.17
N PRO A 213 -5.97 -19.46 26.28
CA PRO A 213 -4.79 -19.88 27.01
C PRO A 213 -3.92 -20.81 26.13
N GLU A 214 -2.69 -21.09 26.56
CA GLU A 214 -1.66 -21.76 25.76
C GLU A 214 -2.11 -23.14 25.21
N ASP A 215 -2.77 -23.94 26.03
CA ASP A 215 -3.27 -25.26 25.64
C ASP A 215 -4.35 -25.16 24.56
N LYS A 216 -5.28 -24.23 24.67
CA LYS A 216 -6.32 -23.94 23.69
C LYS A 216 -5.72 -23.32 22.43
N PHE A 217 -4.68 -22.49 22.57
CA PHE A 217 -4.02 -21.79 21.46
C PHE A 217 -3.43 -22.77 20.45
N ASN A 218 -2.68 -23.78 20.89
CA ASN A 218 -2.09 -24.77 20.01
C ASN A 218 -3.16 -25.63 19.30
N THR A 219 -4.18 -26.07 20.02
CA THR A 219 -5.30 -26.82 19.43
C THR A 219 -6.03 -26.01 18.36
N PHE A 220 -6.30 -24.73 18.65
CA PHE A 220 -6.94 -23.81 17.68
C PHE A 220 -6.10 -23.65 16.41
N ILE A 221 -4.78 -23.50 16.53
CA ILE A 221 -3.89 -23.38 15.36
C ILE A 221 -4.01 -24.62 14.48
N ASP A 222 -3.92 -25.81 15.05
CA ASP A 222 -3.97 -27.06 14.31
C ASP A 222 -5.34 -27.23 13.60
N ASP A 223 -6.43 -26.91 14.28
CA ASP A 223 -7.78 -26.95 13.71
C ASP A 223 -7.94 -25.89 12.60
N CYS A 224 -7.42 -24.68 12.78
CA CYS A 224 -7.47 -23.62 11.79
C CYS A 224 -6.68 -24.00 10.53
N LEU A 225 -5.48 -24.56 10.67
CA LEU A 225 -4.67 -25.00 9.53
C LEU A 225 -5.33 -26.16 8.77
N LYS A 226 -5.93 -27.09 9.51
CA LYS A 226 -6.71 -28.17 8.90
C LYS A 226 -7.89 -27.63 8.11
N TRP A 227 -8.70 -26.74 8.72
CA TRP A 227 -9.82 -26.11 8.03
C TRP A 227 -9.38 -25.34 6.78
N THR A 228 -8.28 -24.58 6.87
CA THR A 228 -7.69 -23.84 5.76
C THR A 228 -7.38 -24.75 4.57
N ASN A 229 -6.75 -25.90 4.83
CA ASN A 229 -6.41 -26.87 3.79
C ASN A 229 -7.66 -27.56 3.22
N ASP A 230 -8.61 -27.94 4.09
CA ASP A 230 -9.83 -28.63 3.67
C ASP A 230 -10.75 -27.73 2.82
N ASN A 231 -10.62 -26.40 2.90
CA ASN A 231 -11.43 -25.41 2.19
C ASN A 231 -10.67 -24.65 1.09
N ASP A 232 -9.49 -25.09 0.68
CA ASP A 232 -8.67 -24.45 -0.36
C ASP A 232 -8.38 -22.96 -0.08
N ILE A 233 -8.14 -22.60 1.18
CA ILE A 233 -7.79 -21.24 1.60
C ILE A 233 -6.27 -21.07 1.51
N GLN A 234 -5.81 -20.25 0.59
CA GLN A 234 -4.37 -19.97 0.41
C GLN A 234 -3.92 -18.82 1.34
N CYS A 235 -3.77 -19.13 2.63
CA CYS A 235 -3.42 -18.13 3.63
C CYS A 235 -2.32 -18.63 4.58
N GLY A 236 -1.25 -17.83 4.70
CA GLY A 236 -0.29 -17.99 5.79
C GLY A 236 -0.73 -17.16 7.00
N TYR A 237 -0.55 -17.69 8.20
CA TYR A 237 -1.04 -17.06 9.42
C TYR A 237 0.08 -16.66 10.36
N ARG A 238 -0.13 -15.56 11.05
CA ARG A 238 0.52 -15.24 12.31
C ARG A 238 -0.54 -15.13 13.39
N PHE A 239 -0.52 -16.07 14.32
CA PHE A 239 -1.41 -16.08 15.48
C PHE A 239 -0.68 -15.47 16.67
N THR A 240 -1.35 -14.57 17.38
CA THR A 240 -0.76 -13.87 18.52
C THR A 240 -1.83 -13.72 19.61
N THR A 241 -1.52 -14.13 20.84
CA THR A 241 -2.35 -13.79 21.99
C THR A 241 -1.72 -12.63 22.77
N VAL A 242 -2.55 -11.72 23.24
CA VAL A 242 -2.17 -10.56 24.03
C VAL A 242 -3.14 -10.43 25.23
N ASP A 243 -2.74 -9.72 26.27
CA ASP A 243 -3.66 -9.41 27.34
C ASP A 243 -4.84 -8.55 26.86
N ARG A 244 -5.98 -8.61 27.54
CA ARG A 244 -7.24 -7.98 27.11
C ARG A 244 -7.11 -6.47 26.93
N GLU A 245 -6.34 -5.78 27.79
CA GLU A 245 -6.18 -4.34 27.70
C GLU A 245 -5.44 -3.93 26.42
N ASN A 246 -4.43 -4.69 26.02
CA ASN A 246 -3.68 -4.44 24.78
C ASN A 246 -4.44 -4.95 23.55
N TYR A 247 -5.24 -6.02 23.67
CA TYR A 247 -6.12 -6.47 22.59
C TYR A 247 -7.07 -5.36 22.13
N GLU A 248 -7.68 -4.62 23.06
CA GLU A 248 -8.59 -3.52 22.73
C GLU A 248 -7.91 -2.39 21.93
N LYS A 249 -6.61 -2.16 22.14
CA LYS A 249 -5.82 -1.13 21.44
C LYS A 249 -5.43 -1.48 20.01
N ILE A 250 -5.52 -2.76 19.63
CA ILE A 250 -5.13 -3.22 18.29
C ILE A 250 -6.18 -2.78 17.26
N SER A 251 -5.72 -2.15 16.20
CA SER A 251 -6.53 -1.65 15.08
C SER A 251 -5.84 -1.96 13.75
N GLN A 252 -6.56 -1.73 12.67
CA GLN A 252 -6.02 -1.87 11.29
C GLN A 252 -4.80 -0.96 11.01
N CYS A 253 -4.66 0.15 11.72
CA CYS A 253 -3.57 1.11 11.51
C CYS A 253 -2.30 0.75 12.29
N ASN A 254 -2.41 0.01 13.40
CA ASN A 254 -1.29 -0.24 14.31
C ASN A 254 -0.97 -1.72 14.59
N TYR A 255 -1.74 -2.68 14.05
CA TYR A 255 -1.59 -4.10 14.39
C TYR A 255 -0.16 -4.64 14.16
N THR A 256 0.60 -4.08 13.22
CA THR A 256 1.99 -4.50 12.98
C THR A 256 2.95 -4.14 14.10
N GLU A 257 2.62 -3.16 14.94
CA GLU A 257 3.41 -2.76 16.11
C GLU A 257 3.37 -3.83 17.19
N PHE A 258 2.31 -4.63 17.19
CA PHE A 258 2.11 -5.71 18.14
C PHE A 258 2.83 -7.01 17.77
N TYR A 259 3.38 -7.15 16.55
CA TYR A 259 4.10 -8.36 16.14
C TYR A 259 5.32 -8.70 17.00
N TYR A 260 5.95 -7.70 17.59
CA TYR A 260 7.17 -7.84 18.38
C TYR A 260 7.07 -7.12 19.73
N SER A 261 5.85 -6.86 20.17
CA SER A 261 5.64 -6.12 21.42
C SER A 261 5.86 -7.05 22.63
N ARG A 262 6.22 -6.44 23.77
CA ARG A 262 6.32 -7.14 25.07
C ARG A 262 4.97 -7.65 25.60
N TYR A 263 3.87 -7.34 24.93
CA TYR A 263 2.51 -7.74 25.29
C TYR A 263 2.08 -9.08 24.70
N ILE A 264 2.95 -9.70 23.90
CA ILE A 264 2.70 -11.03 23.35
C ILE A 264 2.77 -12.06 24.47
N VAL A 265 1.74 -12.87 24.60
CA VAL A 265 1.69 -14.03 25.49
C VAL A 265 2.13 -15.28 24.73
N ASN A 266 1.50 -15.53 23.56
CA ASN A 266 1.86 -16.62 22.63
C ASN A 266 1.95 -16.08 21.22
N ASP A 267 2.87 -16.62 20.41
CA ASP A 267 3.05 -16.27 19.00
C ASP A 267 3.42 -17.49 18.18
N ALA A 268 2.76 -17.67 17.05
CA ALA A 268 3.05 -18.74 16.09
C ALA A 268 2.95 -18.23 14.65
N LEU A 269 3.97 -18.52 13.86
CA LEU A 269 4.03 -18.24 12.42
C LEU A 269 3.87 -19.55 11.66
N LYS A 270 2.81 -19.67 10.84
CA LYS A 270 2.44 -20.86 10.07
C LYS A 270 2.13 -20.51 8.62
#